data_31d504fc3bc69969715b1ea594bdf4f8
#
_entry.id   31d504fc3bc69969715b1ea594bdf4f8
#
_cell.length_a   1.000
_cell.length_b   1.000
_cell.length_c   1.000
_cell.angle_alpha   90.00
_cell.angle_beta   90.00
_cell.angle_gamma   90.00
#
_symmetry.space_group_name_H-M   'P 1'
#
loop_
_entity.id
_entity.type
_entity.pdbx_description
1 polymer ?
#
loop_
_entity_poly.entity_id
_entity_poly.type
_entity_poly.pdbx_seq_one_letter_code
_entity_poly.pdbx_strand_id
1 'polypeptide(L)'
;MAKRKTTYRCTECGADHSKWQGRCDVCGEWNTLVEEILPPKTPPATAAARRIGGARSLAEGGSVATATKLRDVTGSSAERWRTGIDEFDFVLGGGMVPGSMVLVGGEPGIGKSTLLLQVAARLEASGRSTLYTSGEESALQVKLRASRLVEGAGDVSLLSETNLETILATSAAVAPSLLIVDSIQTIFTADLDGAPGNVGQVRECAARLMRYAKESGTTVCVVGHVTKGGGIAGPKTLEHIVDTVLYFEGESTLDHRVLRATKNRFGSVDEIGVFRMSDRGLEPVANPSELFMGDR
;
A
#
# COMPACT_ATOMS: atom_id res chain seq x y z
N MET A 1 36.55 12.33 19.41
CA MET A 1 35.89 12.02 18.13
C MET A 1 35.00 10.81 18.35
N ALA A 2 33.67 10.96 18.31
CA ALA A 2 32.76 9.86 18.51
C ALA A 2 32.84 8.91 17.29
N LYS A 3 33.07 7.63 17.53
CA LYS A 3 33.17 6.59 16.53
C LYS A 3 31.77 6.43 15.86
N ARG A 4 31.66 6.73 14.57
CA ARG A 4 30.43 6.50 13.79
C ARG A 4 30.12 5.02 13.83
N LYS A 5 28.92 4.67 14.26
CA LYS A 5 28.46 3.29 14.34
C LYS A 5 27.84 2.93 13.00
N THR A 6 28.47 2.04 12.27
CA THR A 6 27.99 1.50 11.01
C THR A 6 27.11 0.27 11.26
N THR A 7 26.01 0.15 10.58
CA THR A 7 25.20 -1.07 10.51
C THR A 7 25.02 -1.46 9.05
N TYR A 8 24.75 -2.73 8.80
CA TYR A 8 24.48 -3.27 7.47
C TYR A 8 23.04 -3.72 7.40
N ARG A 9 22.26 -3.10 6.53
CA ARG A 9 20.82 -3.40 6.39
C ARG A 9 20.57 -4.21 5.13
N CYS A 10 19.77 -5.26 5.27
CA CYS A 10 19.34 -6.07 4.13
C CYS A 10 18.31 -5.30 3.30
N THR A 11 18.54 -5.16 1.99
CA THR A 11 17.61 -4.48 1.06
C THR A 11 16.33 -5.28 0.82
N GLU A 12 16.36 -6.59 1.04
CA GLU A 12 15.22 -7.46 0.80
C GLU A 12 14.27 -7.57 2.00
N CYS A 13 14.79 -7.78 3.21
CA CYS A 13 13.96 -8.00 4.39
C CYS A 13 14.08 -6.89 5.45
N GLY A 14 14.99 -5.91 5.27
CA GLY A 14 15.19 -4.81 6.20
C GLY A 14 15.89 -5.20 7.52
N ALA A 15 16.41 -6.43 7.65
CA ALA A 15 17.12 -6.88 8.83
C ALA A 15 18.46 -6.15 9.00
N ASP A 16 18.75 -5.73 10.24
CA ASP A 16 20.00 -5.05 10.59
C ASP A 16 21.06 -6.06 11.01
N HIS A 17 22.27 -5.92 10.48
CA HIS A 17 23.44 -6.74 10.80
C HIS A 17 24.58 -5.85 11.30
N SER A 18 25.33 -6.33 12.28
CA SER A 18 26.45 -5.60 12.87
C SER A 18 27.71 -5.57 11.99
N LYS A 19 27.77 -6.40 10.98
CA LYS A 19 28.86 -6.53 10.01
C LYS A 19 28.34 -6.97 8.65
N TRP A 20 29.08 -6.64 7.61
CA TRP A 20 28.77 -7.14 6.28
C TRP A 20 28.99 -8.66 6.20
N GLN A 21 28.08 -9.32 5.54
CA GLN A 21 28.18 -10.75 5.20
C GLN A 21 27.52 -10.97 3.84
N GLY A 22 28.01 -11.95 3.08
CA GLY A 22 27.56 -12.18 1.72
C GLY A 22 26.11 -12.65 1.60
N ARG A 23 25.52 -13.14 2.69
CA ARG A 23 24.14 -13.66 2.75
C ARG A 23 23.42 -13.10 3.97
N CYS A 24 22.18 -12.70 3.82
CA CYS A 24 21.34 -12.29 4.94
C CYS A 24 20.90 -13.49 5.77
N ASP A 25 21.13 -13.48 7.09
CA ASP A 25 20.75 -14.59 7.99
C ASP A 25 19.24 -14.71 8.18
N VAL A 26 18.48 -13.64 7.86
CA VAL A 26 17.03 -13.60 8.09
C VAL A 26 16.26 -14.07 6.86
N CYS A 27 16.55 -13.54 5.67
CA CYS A 27 15.83 -13.93 4.44
C CYS A 27 16.60 -14.91 3.55
N GLY A 28 17.87 -15.14 3.82
CA GLY A 28 18.69 -16.08 3.06
C GLY A 28 19.21 -15.56 1.72
N GLU A 29 18.88 -14.33 1.33
CA GLU A 29 19.30 -13.73 0.05
C GLU A 29 20.77 -13.30 0.06
N TRP A 30 21.42 -13.41 -1.11
CA TRP A 30 22.84 -13.09 -1.29
C TRP A 30 23.04 -11.65 -1.75
N ASN A 31 24.13 -11.01 -1.27
CA ASN A 31 24.57 -9.66 -1.67
C ASN A 31 23.53 -8.55 -1.45
N THR A 32 22.69 -8.70 -0.43
CA THR A 32 21.60 -7.76 -0.12
C THR A 32 21.93 -6.81 1.05
N LEU A 33 23.12 -6.90 1.63
CA LEU A 33 23.51 -6.07 2.77
C LEU A 33 24.22 -4.78 2.31
N VAL A 34 23.59 -3.64 2.60
CA VAL A 34 24.11 -2.30 2.30
C VAL A 34 24.55 -1.61 3.59
N GLU A 35 25.69 -0.94 3.54
CA GLU A 35 26.22 -0.17 4.67
C GLU A 35 25.38 1.09 4.92
N GLU A 36 24.84 1.24 6.13
CA GLU A 36 24.17 2.45 6.58
C GLU A 36 24.92 3.06 7.77
N ILE A 37 25.21 4.36 7.68
CA ILE A 37 25.83 5.11 8.77
C ILE A 37 24.72 5.62 9.68
N LEU A 38 24.62 5.07 10.89
CA LEU A 38 23.69 5.56 11.89
C LEU A 38 24.10 6.94 12.37
N PRO A 39 23.23 7.97 12.33
CA PRO A 39 23.49 9.24 12.98
C PRO A 39 23.68 9.01 14.49
N PRO A 40 24.52 9.83 15.15
CA PRO A 40 24.71 9.71 16.58
C PRO A 40 23.37 9.90 17.28
N LYS A 41 22.94 8.91 18.08
CA LYS A 41 21.74 9.04 18.91
C LYS A 41 21.92 10.25 19.83
N THR A 42 21.17 11.30 19.58
CA THR A 42 21.03 12.41 20.55
C THR A 42 20.38 11.81 21.79
N PRO A 43 20.97 11.87 22.96
CA PRO A 43 20.32 11.35 24.16
C PRO A 43 19.05 12.17 24.41
N PRO A 44 17.90 11.53 24.68
CA PRO A 44 16.71 12.28 25.09
C PRO A 44 17.02 13.06 26.35
N ALA A 45 16.73 14.36 26.34
CA ALA A 45 17.05 15.33 27.38
C ALA A 45 16.36 15.12 28.74
N THR A 46 15.98 13.89 29.10
CA THR A 46 15.23 13.56 30.33
C THR A 46 15.70 12.30 31.07
N ALA A 47 16.94 11.85 30.84
CA ALA A 47 17.50 10.70 31.59
C ALA A 47 18.00 11.03 33.00
N ALA A 48 18.00 12.29 33.42
CA ALA A 48 18.52 12.69 34.72
C ALA A 48 17.52 12.67 35.89
N ALA A 49 16.23 12.37 35.66
CA ALA A 49 15.19 12.44 36.69
C ALA A 49 14.63 11.09 37.17
N ARG A 50 15.26 9.94 36.77
CA ARG A 50 14.72 8.61 37.12
C ARG A 50 15.71 7.71 37.88
N ARG A 51 16.39 8.27 38.89
CA ARG A 51 17.04 7.45 39.90
C ARG A 51 16.61 7.96 41.25
N ILE A 52 15.50 7.54 41.78
CA ILE A 52 15.13 7.34 43.19
C ILE A 52 13.64 6.90 43.17
N GLY A 53 13.36 5.73 43.73
CA GLY A 53 11.98 5.32 44.03
C GLY A 53 11.55 4.03 43.37
N GLY A 54 11.51 2.97 44.19
CA GLY A 54 11.13 1.62 43.87
C GLY A 54 9.74 1.47 43.29
N ALA A 55 9.57 0.31 42.72
CA ALA A 55 8.34 -0.45 42.45
C ALA A 55 7.01 0.27 42.76
N ARG A 56 6.64 1.24 41.94
CA ARG A 56 5.26 1.75 41.88
C ARG A 56 5.02 2.35 40.49
N SER A 57 3.86 1.98 39.93
CA SER A 57 3.25 2.62 38.76
C SER A 57 3.65 2.09 37.38
N LEU A 58 3.18 0.85 37.05
CA LEU A 58 2.80 0.50 35.69
C LEU A 58 1.37 1.00 35.36
N ALA A 59 0.79 1.86 36.20
CA ALA A 59 -0.63 2.22 36.15
C ALA A 59 -0.91 3.71 35.83
N GLU A 60 0.08 4.52 35.48
CA GLU A 60 -0.18 5.93 35.17
C GLU A 60 0.31 6.27 33.75
N GLY A 61 -0.64 6.31 32.82
CA GLY A 61 -0.48 6.85 31.47
C GLY A 61 -0.90 5.99 30.28
N GLY A 62 -1.23 4.73 30.47
CA GLY A 62 -1.84 3.92 29.42
C GLY A 62 -3.37 4.00 29.51
N SER A 63 -4.05 4.50 28.48
CA SER A 63 -5.48 4.30 28.38
C SER A 63 -5.74 2.79 28.37
N VAL A 64 -6.47 2.30 29.39
CA VAL A 64 -6.86 0.88 29.44
C VAL A 64 -7.88 0.69 28.33
N ALA A 65 -7.46 -0.01 27.26
CA ALA A 65 -8.38 -0.39 26.19
C ALA A 65 -9.42 -1.37 26.75
N THR A 66 -10.69 -1.08 26.56
CA THR A 66 -11.79 -1.94 27.00
C THR A 66 -11.91 -3.13 26.05
N ALA A 67 -11.76 -4.35 26.56
CA ALA A 67 -12.06 -5.56 25.79
C ALA A 67 -13.56 -5.70 25.57
N THR A 68 -13.98 -5.84 24.32
CA THR A 68 -15.38 -6.05 23.94
C THR A 68 -15.57 -7.50 23.48
N LYS A 69 -16.64 -8.16 23.91
CA LYS A 69 -16.97 -9.50 23.40
C LYS A 69 -17.37 -9.40 21.94
N LEU A 70 -16.92 -10.36 21.13
CA LEU A 70 -17.19 -10.37 19.69
C LEU A 70 -18.69 -10.26 19.36
N ARG A 71 -19.56 -10.87 20.13
CA ARG A 71 -21.03 -10.77 19.99
C ARG A 71 -21.60 -9.38 20.24
N ASP A 72 -20.87 -8.53 20.98
CA ASP A 72 -21.29 -7.19 21.36
C ASP A 72 -20.67 -6.13 20.42
N VAL A 73 -19.85 -6.57 19.45
CA VAL A 73 -19.35 -5.71 18.38
C VAL A 73 -20.51 -5.40 17.44
N THR A 74 -21.15 -4.26 17.68
CA THR A 74 -22.18 -3.71 16.81
C THR A 74 -21.52 -3.01 15.65
N GLY A 75 -21.45 -3.67 14.52
CA GLY A 75 -21.19 -3.09 13.21
C GLY A 75 -22.17 -3.73 12.26
N SER A 76 -22.81 -2.97 11.41
CA SER A 76 -23.41 -3.55 10.22
C SER A 76 -22.33 -4.42 9.61
N SER A 77 -22.63 -5.69 9.27
CA SER A 77 -21.75 -6.55 8.48
C SER A 77 -21.11 -5.66 7.44
N ALA A 78 -19.78 -5.53 7.48
CA ALA A 78 -19.08 -4.50 6.72
C ALA A 78 -19.51 -4.65 5.27
N GLU A 79 -20.48 -3.81 4.87
CA GLU A 79 -21.08 -3.89 3.56
C GLU A 79 -19.99 -3.54 2.57
N ARG A 80 -19.55 -4.54 1.82
CA ARG A 80 -18.49 -4.35 0.83
C ARG A 80 -18.95 -3.34 -0.20
N TRP A 81 -18.07 -2.47 -0.60
CA TRP A 81 -18.38 -1.53 -1.67
C TRP A 81 -18.03 -2.15 -3.01
N ARG A 82 -19.01 -2.26 -3.87
CA ARG A 82 -18.75 -2.59 -5.26
C ARG A 82 -18.10 -1.39 -5.94
N THR A 83 -17.00 -1.66 -6.63
CA THR A 83 -16.27 -0.64 -7.40
C THR A 83 -16.92 -0.39 -8.76
N GLY A 84 -17.80 -1.28 -9.18
CA GLY A 84 -18.42 -1.27 -10.52
C GLY A 84 -17.49 -1.82 -11.62
N ILE A 85 -16.36 -2.45 -11.23
CA ILE A 85 -15.50 -3.24 -12.12
C ILE A 85 -15.61 -4.69 -11.64
N ASP A 86 -16.43 -5.49 -12.31
CA ASP A 86 -16.85 -6.81 -11.83
C ASP A 86 -15.65 -7.74 -11.58
N GLU A 87 -14.67 -7.78 -12.47
CA GLU A 87 -13.45 -8.59 -12.32
C GLU A 87 -12.60 -8.15 -11.12
N PHE A 88 -12.55 -6.85 -10.84
CA PHE A 88 -11.84 -6.33 -9.67
C PHE A 88 -12.58 -6.67 -8.37
N ASP A 89 -13.90 -6.49 -8.38
CA ASP A 89 -14.75 -6.85 -7.23
C ASP A 89 -14.71 -8.35 -6.96
N PHE A 90 -14.68 -9.18 -8.02
CA PHE A 90 -14.60 -10.63 -7.92
C PHE A 90 -13.31 -11.08 -7.22
N VAL A 91 -12.15 -10.57 -7.64
CA VAL A 91 -10.85 -10.89 -7.01
C VAL A 91 -10.78 -10.41 -5.56
N LEU A 92 -11.46 -9.31 -5.23
CA LEU A 92 -11.57 -8.83 -3.85
C LEU A 92 -12.53 -9.68 -2.98
N GLY A 93 -13.28 -10.61 -3.58
CA GLY A 93 -14.29 -11.41 -2.91
C GLY A 93 -15.62 -10.67 -2.72
N GLY A 94 -15.99 -9.83 -3.69
CA GLY A 94 -17.27 -9.11 -3.78
C GLY A 94 -17.19 -7.61 -3.51
N GLY A 95 -15.99 -7.03 -3.52
CA GLY A 95 -15.78 -5.59 -3.38
C GLY A 95 -14.86 -5.19 -2.24
N MET A 96 -14.65 -3.89 -2.06
CA MET A 96 -13.78 -3.32 -1.04
C MET A 96 -14.39 -3.37 0.35
N VAL A 97 -13.57 -3.65 1.35
CA VAL A 97 -13.97 -3.64 2.77
C VAL A 97 -13.59 -2.31 3.39
N PRO A 98 -14.52 -1.57 4.03
CA PRO A 98 -14.23 -0.31 4.72
C PRO A 98 -13.10 -0.46 5.74
N GLY A 99 -12.20 0.51 5.79
CA GLY A 99 -11.07 0.51 6.73
C GLY A 99 -10.01 -0.56 6.44
N SER A 100 -10.04 -1.17 5.25
CA SER A 100 -9.01 -2.12 4.80
C SER A 100 -7.90 -1.44 4.02
N MET A 101 -6.76 -2.12 3.91
CA MET A 101 -5.66 -1.70 3.07
C MET A 101 -5.36 -2.77 2.01
N VAL A 102 -5.38 -2.35 0.75
CA VAL A 102 -5.14 -3.18 -0.45
C VAL A 102 -3.84 -2.75 -1.11
N LEU A 103 -2.94 -3.68 -1.33
CA LEU A 103 -1.73 -3.48 -2.14
C LEU A 103 -1.99 -4.01 -3.55
N VAL A 104 -1.75 -3.18 -4.56
CA VAL A 104 -1.77 -3.57 -5.97
C VAL A 104 -0.35 -3.58 -6.50
N GLY A 105 0.24 -4.77 -6.62
CA GLY A 105 1.58 -5.01 -7.13
C GLY A 105 1.59 -5.37 -8.62
N GLY A 106 2.74 -5.23 -9.27
CA GLY A 106 2.93 -5.62 -10.67
C GLY A 106 4.04 -4.82 -11.34
N GLU A 107 4.46 -5.26 -12.53
CA GLU A 107 5.51 -4.57 -13.30
C GLU A 107 5.12 -3.12 -13.64
N PRO A 108 6.09 -2.20 -13.80
CA PRO A 108 5.83 -0.87 -14.34
C PRO A 108 5.14 -0.95 -15.70
N GLY A 109 4.15 -0.07 -15.95
CA GLY A 109 3.42 -0.03 -17.22
C GLY A 109 2.34 -1.10 -17.40
N ILE A 110 2.15 -2.04 -16.45
CA ILE A 110 1.14 -3.11 -16.57
C ILE A 110 -0.31 -2.61 -16.52
N GLY A 111 -0.57 -1.42 -15.96
CA GLY A 111 -1.90 -0.83 -15.87
C GLY A 111 -2.44 -0.60 -14.46
N LYS A 112 -1.64 -0.77 -13.39
CA LYS A 112 -2.06 -0.57 -11.99
C LYS A 112 -2.72 0.78 -11.73
N SER A 113 -2.02 1.85 -12.09
CA SER A 113 -2.50 3.24 -11.93
C SER A 113 -3.73 3.53 -12.78
N THR A 114 -3.83 2.90 -13.96
CA THR A 114 -5.00 2.98 -14.84
C THR A 114 -6.20 2.35 -14.18
N LEU A 115 -6.07 1.12 -13.68
CA LEU A 115 -7.16 0.40 -12.99
C LEU A 115 -7.66 1.19 -11.79
N LEU A 116 -6.75 1.67 -10.93
CA LEU A 116 -7.16 2.38 -9.71
C LEU A 116 -7.79 3.74 -10.01
N LEU A 117 -7.38 4.43 -11.08
CA LEU A 117 -8.03 5.66 -11.51
C LEU A 117 -9.45 5.38 -12.04
N GLN A 118 -9.66 4.28 -12.77
CA GLN A 118 -10.99 3.85 -13.19
C GLN A 118 -11.88 3.46 -11.99
N VAL A 119 -11.32 2.78 -10.99
CA VAL A 119 -12.00 2.48 -9.72
C VAL A 119 -12.43 3.77 -9.03
N ALA A 120 -11.52 4.75 -8.89
CA ALA A 120 -11.81 6.04 -8.27
C ALA A 120 -12.96 6.76 -8.97
N ALA A 121 -12.91 6.86 -10.31
CA ALA A 121 -13.96 7.54 -11.08
C ALA A 121 -15.34 6.86 -10.93
N ARG A 122 -15.39 5.54 -10.91
CA ARG A 122 -16.65 4.80 -10.72
C ARG A 122 -17.21 4.95 -9.31
N LEU A 123 -16.35 4.98 -8.30
CA LEU A 123 -16.77 5.22 -6.93
C LEU A 123 -17.31 6.65 -6.76
N GLU A 124 -16.66 7.67 -7.32
CA GLU A 124 -17.20 9.04 -7.35
C GLU A 124 -18.57 9.08 -8.00
N ALA A 125 -18.74 8.47 -9.16
CA ALA A 125 -20.03 8.39 -9.85
C ALA A 125 -21.12 7.67 -9.03
N SER A 126 -20.73 6.79 -8.10
CA SER A 126 -21.64 6.13 -7.16
C SER A 126 -21.87 6.90 -5.86
N GLY A 127 -21.34 8.12 -5.74
CA GLY A 127 -21.46 8.99 -4.55
C GLY A 127 -20.48 8.67 -3.42
N ARG A 128 -19.40 7.92 -3.69
CA ARG A 128 -18.32 7.64 -2.73
C ARG A 128 -17.10 8.47 -3.05
N SER A 129 -16.79 9.42 -2.16
CA SER A 129 -15.66 10.32 -2.34
C SER A 129 -14.33 9.57 -2.38
N THR A 130 -13.45 9.99 -3.28
CA THR A 130 -12.12 9.40 -3.48
C THR A 130 -11.04 10.47 -3.44
N LEU A 131 -9.87 10.12 -2.92
CA LEU A 131 -8.66 10.93 -2.95
C LEU A 131 -7.55 10.13 -3.63
N TYR A 132 -7.13 10.59 -4.80
CA TYR A 132 -6.01 10.00 -5.54
C TYR A 132 -4.75 10.79 -5.26
N THR A 133 -3.78 10.17 -4.59
CA THR A 133 -2.48 10.78 -4.33
C THR A 133 -1.45 10.22 -5.30
N SER A 134 -0.80 11.12 -6.06
CA SER A 134 0.28 10.77 -6.97
C SER A 134 1.61 11.36 -6.48
N GLY A 135 2.61 10.48 -6.30
CA GLY A 135 3.99 10.88 -6.03
C GLY A 135 4.91 10.79 -7.25
N GLU A 136 4.42 10.25 -8.37
CA GLU A 136 5.20 10.06 -9.60
C GLU A 136 4.80 11.01 -10.72
N GLU A 137 3.51 11.27 -10.86
CA GLU A 137 2.96 12.10 -11.92
C GLU A 137 2.46 13.43 -11.38
N SER A 138 2.66 14.49 -12.15
CA SER A 138 2.06 15.79 -11.87
C SER A 138 0.54 15.76 -12.09
N ALA A 139 -0.18 16.70 -11.48
CA ALA A 139 -1.63 16.81 -11.64
C ALA A 139 -2.08 16.88 -13.12
N LEU A 140 -1.30 17.55 -13.96
CA LEU A 140 -1.60 17.66 -15.39
C LEU A 140 -1.44 16.28 -16.09
N GLN A 141 -0.42 15.52 -15.75
CA GLN A 141 -0.20 14.19 -16.33
C GLN A 141 -1.32 13.22 -15.94
N VAL A 142 -1.70 13.21 -14.65
CA VAL A 142 -2.84 12.40 -14.19
C VAL A 142 -4.13 12.83 -14.90
N LYS A 143 -4.38 14.13 -15.04
CA LYS A 143 -5.54 14.66 -15.77
C LYS A 143 -5.56 14.22 -17.23
N LEU A 144 -4.42 14.30 -17.94
CA LEU A 144 -4.30 13.86 -19.34
C LEU A 144 -4.55 12.35 -19.48
N ARG A 145 -4.15 11.54 -18.51
CA ARG A 145 -4.48 10.11 -18.47
C ARG A 145 -5.96 9.91 -18.19
N ALA A 146 -6.50 10.56 -17.16
CA ALA A 146 -7.90 10.46 -16.77
C ALA A 146 -8.88 10.79 -17.92
N SER A 147 -8.60 11.82 -18.70
CA SER A 147 -9.46 12.25 -19.81
C SER A 147 -9.61 11.23 -20.94
N ARG A 148 -8.71 10.25 -21.03
CA ARG A 148 -8.76 9.16 -22.02
C ARG A 148 -9.47 7.92 -21.51
N LEU A 149 -9.56 7.75 -20.19
CA LEU A 149 -9.91 6.47 -19.58
C LEU A 149 -11.39 6.34 -19.23
N VAL A 150 -12.01 7.37 -18.66
CA VAL A 150 -13.39 7.25 -18.12
C VAL A 150 -14.07 8.61 -18.12
N GLU A 151 -15.34 8.63 -18.56
CA GLU A 151 -16.24 9.75 -18.27
C GLU A 151 -16.42 9.87 -16.74
N GLY A 152 -16.37 11.08 -16.20
CA GLY A 152 -16.50 11.31 -14.75
C GLY A 152 -15.19 11.29 -13.94
N ALA A 153 -14.04 10.95 -14.54
CA ALA A 153 -12.76 11.01 -13.83
C ALA A 153 -12.37 12.43 -13.37
N GLY A 154 -13.06 13.46 -13.88
CA GLY A 154 -12.84 14.85 -13.47
C GLY A 154 -13.30 15.18 -12.04
N ASP A 155 -14.15 14.36 -11.44
CA ASP A 155 -14.67 14.54 -10.08
C ASP A 155 -13.76 13.93 -8.99
N VAL A 156 -12.78 13.09 -9.39
CA VAL A 156 -11.81 12.50 -8.47
C VAL A 156 -10.92 13.60 -7.87
N SER A 157 -10.88 13.67 -6.54
CA SER A 157 -9.98 14.58 -5.84
C SER A 157 -8.53 14.12 -6.01
N LEU A 158 -7.66 15.01 -6.51
CA LEU A 158 -6.27 14.72 -6.81
C LEU A 158 -5.34 15.49 -5.88
N LEU A 159 -4.35 14.80 -5.32
CA LEU A 159 -3.26 15.37 -4.52
C LEU A 159 -1.90 14.94 -5.10
N SER A 160 -1.09 15.90 -5.55
CA SER A 160 0.30 15.65 -5.94
C SER A 160 1.20 15.92 -4.75
N GLU A 161 1.52 14.89 -3.98
CA GLU A 161 2.28 14.98 -2.73
C GLU A 161 3.04 13.68 -2.44
N THR A 162 4.19 13.80 -1.80
CA THR A 162 5.04 12.67 -1.39
C THR A 162 5.29 12.60 0.11
N ASN A 163 5.02 13.68 0.85
CA ASN A 163 5.13 13.70 2.30
C ASN A 163 3.91 13.04 2.94
N LEU A 164 4.13 11.95 3.70
CA LEU A 164 3.07 11.15 4.31
C LEU A 164 2.19 11.95 5.28
N GLU A 165 2.80 12.82 6.08
CA GLU A 165 2.10 13.63 7.08
C GLU A 165 1.08 14.55 6.40
N THR A 166 1.47 15.17 5.29
CA THR A 166 0.60 16.03 4.47
C THR A 166 -0.52 15.20 3.83
N ILE A 167 -0.20 14.02 3.30
CA ILE A 167 -1.20 13.10 2.72
C ILE A 167 -2.25 12.71 3.76
N LEU A 168 -1.83 12.29 4.94
CA LEU A 168 -2.74 11.87 6.01
C LEU A 168 -3.59 13.04 6.54
N ALA A 169 -2.99 14.23 6.71
CA ALA A 169 -3.71 15.42 7.14
C ALA A 169 -4.76 15.85 6.11
N THR A 170 -4.41 15.84 4.82
CA THR A 170 -5.35 16.14 3.73
C THR A 170 -6.46 15.11 3.65
N SER A 171 -6.12 13.82 3.75
CA SER A 171 -7.10 12.75 3.75
C SER A 171 -8.05 12.83 4.95
N ALA A 172 -7.55 13.19 6.13
CA ALA A 172 -8.40 13.41 7.30
C ALA A 172 -9.36 14.60 7.13
N ALA A 173 -8.93 15.67 6.44
CA ALA A 173 -9.76 16.84 6.17
C ALA A 173 -10.84 16.56 5.11
N VAL A 174 -10.50 15.79 4.05
CA VAL A 174 -11.42 15.41 2.96
C VAL A 174 -12.35 14.29 3.40
N ALA A 175 -11.92 13.42 4.32
CA ALA A 175 -12.62 12.22 4.79
C ALA A 175 -13.13 11.33 3.63
N PRO A 176 -12.24 10.89 2.70
CA PRO A 176 -12.65 10.11 1.55
C PRO A 176 -13.05 8.69 1.96
N SER A 177 -13.94 8.07 1.19
CA SER A 177 -14.23 6.64 1.30
C SER A 177 -13.03 5.80 0.86
N LEU A 178 -12.31 6.25 -0.19
CA LEU A 178 -11.12 5.60 -0.73
C LEU A 178 -9.96 6.59 -0.85
N LEU A 179 -8.81 6.24 -0.26
CA LEU A 179 -7.52 6.89 -0.49
C LEU A 179 -6.66 5.98 -1.39
N ILE A 180 -6.21 6.49 -2.53
CA ILE A 180 -5.25 5.82 -3.39
C ILE A 180 -3.89 6.51 -3.25
N VAL A 181 -2.83 5.71 -3.08
CA VAL A 181 -1.44 6.19 -3.01
C VAL A 181 -0.64 5.54 -4.13
N ASP A 182 -0.25 6.34 -5.11
CA ASP A 182 0.46 5.91 -6.33
C ASP A 182 1.80 6.67 -6.47
N SER A 183 2.91 6.09 -6.00
CA SER A 183 3.12 4.76 -5.44
C SER A 183 3.67 4.82 -4.01
N ILE A 184 3.66 3.69 -3.31
CA ILE A 184 4.24 3.58 -1.96
C ILE A 184 5.75 3.85 -1.94
N GLN A 185 6.43 3.65 -3.06
CA GLN A 185 7.88 3.87 -3.18
C GLN A 185 8.26 5.35 -3.25
N THR A 186 7.34 6.23 -3.62
CA THR A 186 7.62 7.66 -3.77
C THR A 186 7.31 8.47 -2.52
N ILE A 187 6.48 7.94 -1.62
CA ILE A 187 6.13 8.62 -0.38
C ILE A 187 7.18 8.39 0.70
N PHE A 188 7.30 9.35 1.59
CA PHE A 188 8.23 9.30 2.72
C PHE A 188 7.64 9.98 3.96
N THR A 189 8.15 9.61 5.13
CA THR A 189 7.92 10.31 6.39
C THR A 189 9.18 11.04 6.82
N ALA A 190 9.02 12.27 7.32
CA ALA A 190 10.14 13.06 7.86
C ALA A 190 10.67 12.52 9.21
N ASP A 191 9.90 11.65 9.88
CA ASP A 191 10.28 11.08 11.17
C ASP A 191 11.32 9.96 11.06
N LEU A 192 11.63 9.51 9.85
CA LEU A 192 12.58 8.43 9.59
C LEU A 192 13.63 8.87 8.58
N ASP A 193 14.91 8.66 8.92
CA ASP A 193 16.00 8.87 7.97
C ASP A 193 15.95 7.86 6.82
N GLY A 194 16.35 8.32 5.64
CA GLY A 194 16.43 7.51 4.43
C GLY A 194 15.65 8.11 3.26
N ALA A 195 16.08 7.79 2.05
CA ALA A 195 15.41 8.24 0.83
C ALA A 195 14.06 7.55 0.62
N PRO A 196 13.10 8.19 -0.07
CA PRO A 196 11.89 7.52 -0.56
C PRO A 196 12.24 6.21 -1.28
N GLY A 197 11.40 5.19 -1.13
CA GLY A 197 11.65 3.85 -1.70
C GLY A 197 12.60 2.96 -0.89
N ASN A 198 13.31 3.50 0.12
CA ASN A 198 14.04 2.67 1.09
C ASN A 198 13.07 1.77 1.86
N VAL A 199 13.48 0.52 2.15
CA VAL A 199 12.65 -0.47 2.84
C VAL A 199 12.09 0.05 4.17
N GLY A 200 12.88 0.80 4.93
CA GLY A 200 12.45 1.41 6.20
C GLY A 200 11.32 2.42 5.98
N GLN A 201 11.49 3.34 5.03
CA GLN A 201 10.47 4.33 4.66
C GLN A 201 9.19 3.66 4.17
N VAL A 202 9.30 2.71 3.25
CA VAL A 202 8.14 1.99 2.69
C VAL A 202 7.35 1.25 3.78
N ARG A 203 8.05 0.59 4.73
CA ARG A 203 7.40 -0.10 5.85
C ARG A 203 6.70 0.86 6.80
N GLU A 204 7.37 1.94 7.20
CA GLU A 204 6.79 2.92 8.12
C GLU A 204 5.59 3.62 7.50
N CYS A 205 5.70 4.06 6.23
CA CYS A 205 4.60 4.66 5.50
C CYS A 205 3.39 3.71 5.41
N ALA A 206 3.62 2.43 5.06
CA ALA A 206 2.56 1.43 4.99
C ALA A 206 1.93 1.16 6.36
N ALA A 207 2.72 1.09 7.44
CA ALA A 207 2.20 0.89 8.79
C ALA A 207 1.31 2.06 9.25
N ARG A 208 1.70 3.29 8.93
CA ARG A 208 0.90 4.50 9.25
C ARG A 208 -0.38 4.58 8.41
N LEU A 209 -0.31 4.26 7.11
CA LEU A 209 -1.48 4.18 6.23
C LEU A 209 -2.47 3.11 6.71
N MET A 210 -1.97 1.93 7.14
CA MET A 210 -2.81 0.87 7.71
C MET A 210 -3.50 1.32 9.00
N ARG A 211 -2.77 2.00 9.90
CA ARG A 211 -3.35 2.55 11.12
C ARG A 211 -4.44 3.57 10.79
N TYR A 212 -4.14 4.49 9.88
CA TYR A 212 -5.10 5.49 9.41
C TYR A 212 -6.38 4.81 8.86
N ALA A 213 -6.23 3.79 8.00
CA ALA A 213 -7.37 3.05 7.46
C ALA A 213 -8.25 2.47 8.58
N LYS A 214 -7.65 1.82 9.58
CA LYS A 214 -8.37 1.21 10.71
C LYS A 214 -9.08 2.24 11.60
N GLU A 215 -8.46 3.40 11.83
CA GLU A 215 -8.98 4.44 12.72
C GLU A 215 -10.06 5.29 12.05
N SER A 216 -9.88 5.63 10.75
CA SER A 216 -10.81 6.49 10.02
C SER A 216 -11.96 5.74 9.34
N GLY A 217 -11.81 4.42 9.11
CA GLY A 217 -12.72 3.66 8.25
C GLY A 217 -12.50 3.87 6.75
N THR A 218 -11.56 4.75 6.37
CA THR A 218 -11.18 4.96 4.96
C THR A 218 -10.51 3.69 4.40
N THR A 219 -10.96 3.22 3.24
CA THR A 219 -10.22 2.16 2.52
C THR A 219 -8.98 2.77 1.86
N VAL A 220 -7.84 2.11 1.99
CA VAL A 220 -6.59 2.57 1.41
C VAL A 220 -6.12 1.59 0.34
N CYS A 221 -5.89 2.06 -0.89
CA CYS A 221 -5.21 1.32 -1.94
C CYS A 221 -3.82 1.88 -2.18
N VAL A 222 -2.81 1.03 -2.13
CA VAL A 222 -1.43 1.43 -2.45
C VAL A 222 -0.93 0.71 -3.69
N VAL A 223 -0.30 1.45 -4.57
CA VAL A 223 0.41 0.90 -5.74
C VAL A 223 1.84 0.55 -5.32
N GLY A 224 2.27 -0.67 -5.69
CA GLY A 224 3.63 -1.13 -5.50
C GLY A 224 4.24 -1.62 -6.82
N HIS A 225 5.48 -1.20 -7.13
CA HIS A 225 6.21 -1.67 -8.30
C HIS A 225 7.03 -2.92 -8.00
N VAL A 226 6.96 -3.91 -8.89
CA VAL A 226 7.78 -5.13 -8.85
C VAL A 226 8.96 -4.95 -9.80
N THR A 227 10.18 -5.18 -9.34
CA THR A 227 11.34 -5.22 -10.23
C THR A 227 11.52 -6.62 -10.82
N LYS A 228 12.06 -6.73 -12.06
CA LYS A 228 12.27 -7.99 -12.80
C LYS A 228 13.18 -9.03 -12.13
N GLY A 229 13.59 -8.85 -10.91
CA GLY A 229 14.37 -9.80 -10.12
C GLY A 229 13.58 -10.48 -8.99
N GLY A 230 12.25 -10.29 -8.93
CA GLY A 230 11.41 -10.88 -7.86
C GLY A 230 11.60 -10.23 -6.49
N GLY A 231 12.51 -9.25 -6.39
CA GLY A 231 12.74 -8.45 -5.20
C GLY A 231 12.15 -7.07 -5.42
N ILE A 232 10.93 -6.84 -4.91
CA ILE A 232 10.55 -5.46 -4.66
C ILE A 232 11.23 -5.07 -3.36
N ALA A 233 11.94 -3.96 -3.37
CA ALA A 233 12.03 -3.19 -2.14
C ALA A 233 10.56 -2.81 -1.82
N GLY A 234 9.87 -3.66 -1.12
CA GLY A 234 8.53 -3.32 -0.69
C GLY A 234 7.49 -4.44 -0.61
N PRO A 235 7.00 -5.13 -1.65
CA PRO A 235 5.81 -5.97 -1.52
C PRO A 235 5.95 -7.14 -0.57
N LYS A 236 7.01 -7.93 -0.60
CA LYS A 236 7.19 -9.00 0.40
C LYS A 236 7.18 -8.47 1.82
N THR A 237 7.73 -7.28 2.03
CA THR A 237 7.73 -6.58 3.32
C THR A 237 6.35 -6.04 3.67
N LEU A 238 5.57 -5.63 2.68
CA LEU A 238 4.22 -5.08 2.84
C LEU A 238 3.14 -6.15 2.98
N GLU A 239 3.34 -7.35 2.43
CA GLU A 239 2.38 -8.46 2.50
C GLU A 239 1.93 -8.78 3.93
N HIS A 240 2.81 -8.60 4.92
CA HIS A 240 2.46 -8.82 6.32
C HIS A 240 1.64 -7.66 6.93
N ILE A 241 1.78 -6.45 6.38
CA ILE A 241 1.14 -5.24 6.91
C ILE A 241 -0.28 -5.11 6.36
N VAL A 242 -0.47 -5.29 5.04
CA VAL A 242 -1.74 -5.06 4.36
C VAL A 242 -2.74 -6.20 4.55
N ASP A 243 -4.03 -5.92 4.37
CA ASP A 243 -5.10 -6.92 4.48
C ASP A 243 -5.23 -7.76 3.21
N THR A 244 -5.06 -7.15 2.04
CA THR A 244 -5.19 -7.79 0.72
C THR A 244 -4.00 -7.43 -0.16
N VAL A 245 -3.47 -8.40 -0.88
CA VAL A 245 -2.41 -8.23 -1.89
C VAL A 245 -2.92 -8.73 -3.21
N LEU A 246 -2.97 -7.85 -4.18
CA LEU A 246 -3.33 -8.13 -5.57
C LEU A 246 -2.08 -8.01 -6.44
N TYR A 247 -1.86 -8.96 -7.32
CA TYR A 247 -0.82 -8.91 -8.34
C TYR A 247 -1.44 -8.79 -9.72
N PHE A 248 -0.91 -7.82 -10.47
CA PHE A 248 -1.22 -7.60 -11.86
C PHE A 248 -0.12 -8.24 -12.71
N GLU A 249 -0.47 -9.25 -13.49
CA GLU A 249 0.42 -10.05 -14.31
C GLU A 249 0.02 -9.90 -15.79
N GLY A 250 0.96 -10.12 -16.69
CA GLY A 250 0.73 -10.14 -18.13
C GLY A 250 1.97 -9.71 -18.89
N GLU A 251 2.08 -10.13 -20.13
CA GLU A 251 3.13 -9.68 -21.03
C GLU A 251 2.70 -8.38 -21.72
N SER A 252 3.62 -7.42 -21.83
CA SER A 252 3.37 -6.14 -22.52
C SER A 252 3.01 -6.30 -24.00
N THR A 253 3.32 -7.46 -24.58
CA THR A 253 3.04 -7.83 -25.97
C THR A 253 1.63 -8.41 -26.17
N LEU A 254 0.96 -8.83 -25.06
CA LEU A 254 -0.39 -9.34 -25.09
C LEU A 254 -1.37 -8.27 -24.61
N ASP A 255 -2.54 -8.20 -25.23
CA ASP A 255 -3.60 -7.23 -24.85
C ASP A 255 -4.26 -7.57 -23.52
N HIS A 256 -4.02 -8.77 -22.98
CA HIS A 256 -4.67 -9.26 -21.78
C HIS A 256 -3.78 -9.10 -20.54
N ARG A 257 -4.42 -8.80 -19.42
CA ARG A 257 -3.84 -8.66 -18.09
C ARG A 257 -4.63 -9.52 -17.11
N VAL A 258 -3.91 -10.19 -16.22
CA VAL A 258 -4.50 -11.03 -15.18
C VAL A 258 -4.27 -10.36 -13.83
N LEU A 259 -5.33 -10.18 -13.08
CA LEU A 259 -5.29 -9.74 -11.68
C LEU A 259 -5.58 -10.94 -10.79
N ARG A 260 -4.71 -11.21 -9.81
CA ARG A 260 -4.94 -12.28 -8.84
C ARG A 260 -4.68 -11.80 -7.42
N ALA A 261 -5.40 -12.35 -6.45
CA ALA A 261 -5.09 -12.18 -5.05
C ALA A 261 -4.02 -13.21 -4.63
N THR A 262 -2.96 -12.76 -3.96
CA THR A 262 -1.98 -13.64 -3.29
C THR A 262 -2.20 -13.67 -1.79
N LYS A 263 -2.93 -12.68 -1.27
CA LYS A 263 -3.40 -12.60 0.11
C LYS A 263 -4.74 -11.89 0.13
N ASN A 264 -5.71 -12.46 0.84
CA ASN A 264 -6.98 -11.79 1.08
C ASN A 264 -7.54 -12.23 2.45
N ARG A 265 -7.53 -11.32 3.44
CA ARG A 265 -8.08 -11.61 4.78
C ARG A 265 -9.60 -11.70 4.77
N PHE A 266 -10.24 -11.24 3.71
CA PHE A 266 -11.70 -11.11 3.63
C PHE A 266 -12.33 -12.02 2.58
N GLY A 267 -11.54 -12.84 1.88
CA GLY A 267 -12.06 -13.72 0.81
C GLY A 267 -11.05 -14.75 0.35
N SER A 268 -11.41 -15.49 -0.71
CA SER A 268 -10.55 -16.45 -1.38
C SER A 268 -9.36 -15.76 -2.05
N VAL A 269 -8.30 -16.50 -2.31
CA VAL A 269 -7.16 -16.12 -3.17
C VAL A 269 -7.15 -16.90 -4.50
N ASP A 270 -8.14 -17.76 -4.72
CA ASP A 270 -8.21 -18.62 -5.91
C ASP A 270 -8.82 -17.90 -7.13
N GLU A 271 -9.44 -16.74 -6.88
CA GLU A 271 -10.14 -15.97 -7.90
C GLU A 271 -9.15 -15.15 -8.74
N ILE A 272 -9.41 -15.13 -10.05
CA ILE A 272 -8.64 -14.33 -11.02
C ILE A 272 -9.57 -13.41 -11.78
N GLY A 273 -9.12 -12.18 -12.03
CA GLY A 273 -9.79 -11.22 -12.90
C GLY A 273 -8.99 -11.06 -14.18
N VAL A 274 -9.66 -11.08 -15.33
CA VAL A 274 -9.01 -10.89 -16.63
C VAL A 274 -9.47 -9.59 -17.25
N PHE A 275 -8.49 -8.81 -17.69
CA PHE A 275 -8.72 -7.51 -18.32
C PHE A 275 -8.07 -7.47 -19.68
N ARG A 276 -8.68 -6.73 -20.60
CA ARG A 276 -8.06 -6.31 -21.85
C ARG A 276 -7.64 -4.86 -21.77
N MET A 277 -6.42 -4.56 -22.22
CA MET A 277 -5.95 -3.19 -22.36
C MET A 277 -6.48 -2.60 -23.66
N SER A 278 -7.16 -1.46 -23.57
CA SER A 278 -7.67 -0.71 -24.70
C SER A 278 -7.29 0.77 -24.62
N ASP A 279 -7.61 1.55 -25.64
CA ASP A 279 -7.46 3.01 -25.63
C ASP A 279 -8.30 3.69 -24.53
N ARG A 280 -9.33 3.00 -24.05
CA ARG A 280 -10.22 3.45 -22.97
C ARG A 280 -9.79 2.95 -21.57
N GLY A 281 -8.64 2.26 -21.50
CA GLY A 281 -8.10 1.69 -20.27
C GLY A 281 -8.29 0.20 -20.18
N LEU A 282 -8.51 -0.30 -18.97
CA LEU A 282 -8.71 -1.72 -18.68
C LEU A 282 -10.20 -2.07 -18.72
N GLU A 283 -10.54 -2.98 -19.61
CA GLU A 283 -11.89 -3.50 -19.79
C GLU A 283 -11.97 -4.93 -19.25
N PRO A 284 -12.94 -5.24 -18.35
CA PRO A 284 -13.17 -6.60 -17.89
C PRO A 284 -13.49 -7.55 -19.05
N VAL A 285 -12.96 -8.78 -18.99
CA VAL A 285 -13.26 -9.84 -19.95
C VAL A 285 -14.26 -10.80 -19.33
N ALA A 286 -15.51 -10.75 -19.80
CA ALA A 286 -16.62 -11.50 -19.21
C ALA A 286 -16.50 -13.04 -19.37
N ASN A 287 -15.77 -13.51 -20.38
CA ASN A 287 -15.57 -14.95 -20.61
C ASN A 287 -14.08 -15.27 -20.85
N PRO A 288 -13.26 -15.38 -19.81
CA PRO A 288 -11.84 -15.69 -19.95
C PRO A 288 -11.56 -17.02 -20.66
N SER A 289 -12.49 -18.00 -20.56
CA SER A 289 -12.32 -19.31 -21.17
C SER A 289 -12.19 -19.26 -22.69
N GLU A 290 -12.86 -18.32 -23.34
CA GLU A 290 -12.76 -18.14 -24.79
C GLU A 290 -11.37 -17.70 -25.24
N LEU A 291 -10.68 -16.93 -24.40
CA LEU A 291 -9.32 -16.48 -24.69
C LEU A 291 -8.29 -17.61 -24.67
N PHE A 292 -8.47 -18.57 -23.76
CA PHE A 292 -7.57 -19.71 -23.61
C PHE A 292 -7.88 -20.87 -24.56
N MET A 293 -9.04 -20.86 -25.21
CA MET A 293 -9.47 -21.91 -26.15
C MET A 293 -9.36 -21.49 -27.63
N GLY A 294 -9.11 -20.21 -27.92
CA GLY A 294 -9.07 -19.66 -29.29
C GLY A 294 -7.78 -19.92 -30.09
N ASP A 295 -6.73 -20.46 -29.47
CA ASP A 295 -5.44 -20.77 -30.13
C ASP A 295 -5.28 -22.30 -30.37
N ARG A 296 -6.23 -22.93 -31.03
CA ARG A 296 -6.07 -24.27 -31.60
C ARG A 296 -6.39 -24.30 -33.08
#